data_47332f3fa9030e9f6f8e04677f0e31f6
#
_entry.id   47332f3fa9030e9f6f8e04677f0e31f6
#
_cell.length_a   1.000
_cell.length_b   1.000
_cell.length_c   1.000
_cell.angle_alpha   90.00
_cell.angle_beta   90.00
_cell.angle_gamma   90.00
#
_symmetry.space_group_name_H-M   'P 1'
#
loop_
_entity.id
_entity.type
_entity.pdbx_description
1 polymer ?
#
loop_
_entity_poly.entity_id
_entity_poly.type
_entity_poly.pdbx_seq_one_letter_code
_entity_poly.pdbx_strand_id
1 'polypeptide(L)'
;VLFSDTGMTDHVMTIRQMCDAFDVTPRTLRFYEAKELLFPRREGQKRLFTRRDRARLKLILRGKRFGFSLEEIRQLLDLYYVGDQQATQLEATLDIARDRLREMERKRDELTAAVDDLRHQMKMVEDMLSSVDTVKDAAE
;
A
#
# COMPACT_ATOMS: atom_id res chain seq x y z
N VAL A 1 -3.06 4.68 19.35
CA VAL A 1 -3.33 5.78 18.46
C VAL A 1 -3.62 5.30 17.05
N LEU A 2 -2.75 4.44 16.49
CA LEU A 2 -2.97 3.87 15.17
C LEU A 2 -4.13 2.89 15.12
N PHE A 3 -4.49 2.33 16.26
CA PHE A 3 -5.66 1.48 16.42
C PHE A 3 -6.82 2.22 17.07
N SER A 4 -6.67 3.50 17.32
CA SER A 4 -7.75 4.28 17.87
C SER A 4 -8.82 4.46 16.80
N ASP A 5 -9.95 3.97 17.12
CA ASP A 5 -11.03 3.68 16.19
C ASP A 5 -12.19 4.61 16.42
N THR A 6 -11.88 5.88 16.43
CA THR A 6 -12.92 6.90 16.58
C THR A 6 -13.89 6.81 15.39
N GLY A 7 -15.07 6.34 15.65
CA GLY A 7 -16.12 6.24 14.63
C GLY A 7 -16.45 4.83 14.17
N MET A 8 -15.71 3.81 14.58
CA MET A 8 -16.10 2.43 14.35
C MET A 8 -16.97 1.92 15.49
N THR A 9 -18.00 1.20 15.14
CA THR A 9 -18.87 0.55 16.11
C THR A 9 -18.27 -0.79 16.55
N ASP A 10 -18.68 -1.30 17.72
CA ASP A 10 -18.20 -2.58 18.24
C ASP A 10 -18.84 -3.79 17.55
N HIS A 11 -19.77 -3.57 16.63
CA HIS A 11 -20.41 -4.67 15.93
C HIS A 11 -19.45 -5.37 14.97
N VAL A 12 -19.74 -6.63 14.68
CA VAL A 12 -18.97 -7.40 13.72
C VAL A 12 -19.48 -7.13 12.30
N MET A 13 -18.61 -7.33 11.31
CA MET A 13 -18.96 -7.23 9.90
C MET A 13 -18.84 -8.57 9.22
N THR A 14 -19.75 -8.84 8.29
CA THR A 14 -19.62 -9.98 7.38
C THR A 14 -18.52 -9.72 6.38
N ILE A 15 -18.09 -10.77 5.67
CA ILE A 15 -17.06 -10.62 4.62
C ILE A 15 -17.52 -9.64 3.54
N ARG A 16 -18.80 -9.67 3.19
CA ARG A 16 -19.36 -8.74 2.19
C ARG A 16 -19.31 -7.30 2.67
N GLN A 17 -19.68 -7.06 3.92
CA GLN A 17 -19.60 -5.72 4.51
C GLN A 17 -18.16 -5.20 4.53
N MET A 18 -17.21 -6.06 4.85
CA MET A 18 -15.79 -5.71 4.82
C MET A 18 -15.32 -5.36 3.41
N CYS A 19 -15.73 -6.14 2.42
CA CYS A 19 -15.38 -5.86 1.02
C CYS A 19 -15.92 -4.50 0.58
N ASP A 20 -17.16 -4.20 0.93
CA ASP A 20 -17.79 -2.92 0.57
C ASP A 20 -17.13 -1.75 1.30
N ALA A 21 -16.80 -1.92 2.58
CA ALA A 21 -16.23 -0.85 3.40
C ALA A 21 -14.78 -0.53 3.02
N PHE A 22 -14.00 -1.52 2.61
CA PHE A 22 -12.56 -1.37 2.36
C PHE A 22 -12.16 -1.51 0.90
N ASP A 23 -13.12 -1.70 0.02
CA ASP A 23 -12.89 -1.88 -1.42
C ASP A 23 -11.88 -3.00 -1.70
N VAL A 24 -12.14 -4.16 -1.12
CA VAL A 24 -11.32 -5.37 -1.29
C VAL A 24 -12.22 -6.53 -1.70
N THR A 25 -11.61 -7.61 -2.16
CA THR A 25 -12.33 -8.81 -2.57
C THR A 25 -12.39 -9.82 -1.42
N PRO A 26 -13.37 -10.73 -1.42
CA PRO A 26 -13.39 -11.82 -0.46
C PRO A 26 -12.11 -12.67 -0.50
N ARG A 27 -11.54 -12.85 -1.67
CA ARG A 27 -10.29 -13.58 -1.84
C ARG A 27 -9.15 -12.91 -1.07
N THR A 28 -9.07 -11.60 -1.14
CA THR A 28 -8.06 -10.81 -0.41
C THR A 28 -8.19 -11.01 1.10
N LEU A 29 -9.41 -10.95 1.62
CA LEU A 29 -9.66 -11.14 3.05
C LEU A 29 -9.32 -12.56 3.51
N ARG A 30 -9.70 -13.56 2.72
CA ARG A 30 -9.34 -14.95 3.01
C ARG A 30 -7.83 -15.17 2.97
N PHE A 31 -7.15 -14.49 2.05
CA PHE A 31 -5.68 -14.53 1.96
C PHE A 31 -5.04 -13.97 3.24
N TYR A 32 -5.50 -12.82 3.71
CA TYR A 32 -4.96 -12.23 4.94
C TYR A 32 -5.28 -13.07 6.18
N GLU A 33 -6.44 -13.72 6.21
CA GLU A 33 -6.75 -14.68 7.27
C GLU A 33 -5.80 -15.87 7.24
N ALA A 34 -5.56 -16.43 6.05
CA ALA A 34 -4.63 -17.56 5.88
C ALA A 34 -3.20 -17.20 6.29
N LYS A 35 -2.81 -15.93 6.10
CA LYS A 35 -1.50 -15.42 6.52
C LYS A 35 -1.46 -14.98 7.98
N GLU A 36 -2.53 -15.21 8.72
CA GLU A 36 -2.64 -14.85 10.13
C GLU A 36 -2.47 -13.36 10.40
N LEU A 37 -2.95 -12.55 9.47
CA LEU A 37 -3.00 -11.10 9.64
C LEU A 37 -4.38 -10.63 10.11
N LEU A 38 -5.42 -11.39 9.82
CA LEU A 38 -6.78 -11.18 10.29
C LEU A 38 -7.27 -12.44 11.01
N PHE A 39 -8.10 -12.23 12.03
CA PHE A 39 -8.59 -13.30 12.88
C PHE A 39 -10.10 -13.21 13.06
N PRO A 40 -10.90 -13.38 11.99
CA PRO A 40 -12.35 -13.29 12.11
C PRO A 40 -12.89 -14.41 12.97
N ARG A 41 -13.97 -14.11 13.68
CA ARG A 41 -14.73 -15.15 14.38
C ARG A 41 -15.44 -16.02 13.38
N ARG A 42 -15.55 -17.29 13.68
CA ARG A 42 -16.31 -18.23 12.87
C ARG A 42 -17.66 -18.51 13.51
N GLU A 43 -18.70 -18.36 12.74
CA GLU A 43 -20.04 -18.74 13.11
C GLU A 43 -20.59 -19.63 12.00
N GLY A 44 -20.39 -20.94 12.16
CA GLY A 44 -20.62 -21.90 11.09
C GLY A 44 -19.67 -21.65 9.92
N GLN A 45 -20.22 -21.45 8.74
CA GLN A 45 -19.45 -21.12 7.54
C GLN A 45 -19.13 -19.62 7.43
N LYS A 46 -19.76 -18.82 8.29
CA LYS A 46 -19.61 -17.36 8.21
C LYS A 46 -18.36 -16.88 8.92
N ARG A 47 -17.72 -15.89 8.32
CA ARG A 47 -16.64 -15.11 8.92
C ARG A 47 -17.23 -13.81 9.45
N LEU A 48 -16.95 -13.51 10.72
CA LEU A 48 -17.38 -12.26 11.34
C LEU A 48 -16.15 -11.48 11.74
N PHE A 49 -15.93 -10.37 11.05
CA PHE A 49 -14.76 -9.54 11.27
C PHE A 49 -15.03 -8.54 12.37
N THR A 50 -14.15 -8.53 13.36
CA THR A 50 -14.29 -7.69 14.55
C THR A 50 -13.78 -6.28 14.29
N ARG A 51 -14.03 -5.38 15.24
CA ARG A 51 -13.45 -4.05 15.25
C ARG A 51 -11.92 -4.09 15.14
N ARG A 52 -11.30 -5.03 15.84
CA ARG A 52 -9.85 -5.25 15.79
C ARG A 52 -9.40 -5.63 14.39
N ASP A 53 -10.14 -6.50 13.72
CA ASP A 53 -9.85 -6.88 12.34
C ASP A 53 -9.95 -5.69 11.39
N ARG A 54 -10.93 -4.82 11.60
CA ARG A 54 -11.07 -3.61 10.78
C ARG A 54 -9.87 -2.68 10.96
N ALA A 55 -9.43 -2.47 12.19
CA ALA A 55 -8.25 -1.66 12.48
C ALA A 55 -6.99 -2.26 11.85
N ARG A 56 -6.84 -3.58 11.96
CA ARG A 56 -5.73 -4.31 11.36
C ARG A 56 -5.75 -4.18 9.84
N LEU A 57 -6.91 -4.35 9.21
CA LEU A 57 -7.03 -4.25 7.75
C LEU A 57 -6.66 -2.86 7.25
N LYS A 58 -7.03 -1.81 7.95
CA LYS A 58 -6.60 -0.44 7.60
C LYS A 58 -5.09 -0.33 7.53
N LEU A 59 -4.40 -0.87 8.52
CA LEU A 59 -2.93 -0.84 8.57
C LEU A 59 -2.31 -1.72 7.49
N ILE A 60 -2.89 -2.89 7.24
CA ILE A 60 -2.42 -3.79 6.18
C ILE A 60 -2.50 -3.09 4.82
N LEU A 61 -3.65 -2.50 4.50
CA LEU A 61 -3.85 -1.82 3.21
C LEU A 61 -2.94 -0.61 3.05
N ARG A 62 -2.73 0.14 4.14
CA ARG A 62 -1.80 1.28 4.14
C ARG A 62 -0.36 0.81 3.92
N GLY A 63 0.04 -0.25 4.60
CA GLY A 63 1.38 -0.83 4.42
C GLY A 63 1.59 -1.35 3.00
N LYS A 64 0.58 -1.98 2.43
CA LYS A 64 0.62 -2.42 1.03
C LYS A 64 0.82 -1.24 0.08
N ARG A 65 0.12 -0.14 0.33
CA ARG A 65 0.27 1.07 -0.48
C ARG A 65 1.68 1.63 -0.43
N PHE A 66 2.34 1.57 0.73
CA PHE A 66 3.73 2.01 0.88
C PHE A 66 4.74 0.99 0.35
N GLY A 67 4.27 -0.18 -0.07
CA GLY A 67 5.12 -1.22 -0.62
C GLY A 67 5.82 -2.08 0.42
N PHE A 68 5.33 -2.11 1.66
CA PHE A 68 5.84 -3.03 2.67
C PHE A 68 5.50 -4.47 2.28
N SER A 69 6.39 -5.39 2.60
CA SER A 69 6.12 -6.81 2.48
C SER A 69 5.12 -7.25 3.56
N LEU A 70 4.49 -8.40 3.36
CA LEU A 70 3.58 -8.94 4.38
C LEU A 70 4.29 -9.19 5.70
N GLU A 71 5.55 -9.60 5.66
CA GLU A 71 6.34 -9.82 6.87
C GLU A 71 6.60 -8.51 7.62
N GLU A 72 6.94 -7.45 6.89
CA GLU A 72 7.10 -6.12 7.48
C GLU A 72 5.80 -5.61 8.09
N ILE A 73 4.67 -5.84 7.40
CA ILE A 73 3.34 -5.48 7.90
C ILE A 73 3.03 -6.27 9.18
N ARG A 74 3.36 -7.56 9.20
CA ARG A 74 3.17 -8.40 10.38
C ARG A 74 3.95 -7.86 11.57
N GLN A 75 5.22 -7.51 11.36
CA GLN A 75 6.06 -6.94 12.40
C GLN A 75 5.46 -5.65 12.96
N LEU A 76 4.97 -4.77 12.09
CA LEU A 76 4.34 -3.53 12.51
C LEU A 76 3.06 -3.79 13.31
N LEU A 77 2.23 -4.73 12.87
CA LEU A 77 1.00 -5.10 13.58
C LEU A 77 1.31 -5.69 14.95
N ASP A 78 2.31 -6.56 15.03
CA ASP A 78 2.69 -7.21 16.28
C ASP A 78 3.18 -6.21 17.32
N LEU A 79 3.87 -5.16 16.90
CA LEU A 79 4.34 -4.12 17.79
C LEU A 79 3.20 -3.42 18.55
N TYR A 80 2.01 -3.33 17.96
CA TYR A 80 0.88 -2.67 18.59
C TYR A 80 0.21 -3.48 19.70
N TYR A 81 0.59 -4.74 19.88
CA TYR A 81 -0.01 -5.62 20.87
C TYR A 81 0.93 -6.00 22.02
N VAL A 82 2.11 -5.40 22.08
CA VAL A 82 3.10 -5.70 23.10
C VAL A 82 3.05 -4.65 24.20
N GLY A 83 2.01 -4.65 25.02
CA GLY A 83 1.90 -3.97 26.32
C GLY A 83 2.39 -2.51 26.36
N ASP A 84 3.02 -2.14 27.49
CA ASP A 84 3.36 -0.76 27.84
C ASP A 84 4.63 -0.20 27.17
N GLN A 85 5.13 -0.82 26.13
CA GLN A 85 6.37 -0.42 25.46
C GLN A 85 6.12 0.49 24.26
N GLN A 86 5.23 1.45 24.42
CA GLN A 86 4.85 2.34 23.31
C GLN A 86 6.03 3.10 22.72
N ALA A 87 6.95 3.58 23.56
CA ALA A 87 8.11 4.33 23.07
C ALA A 87 8.99 3.46 22.17
N THR A 88 9.31 2.25 22.62
CA THR A 88 10.11 1.29 21.83
C THR A 88 9.39 0.91 20.55
N GLN A 89 8.09 0.66 20.63
CA GLN A 89 7.27 0.33 19.46
C GLN A 89 7.22 1.46 18.45
N LEU A 90 7.06 2.69 18.91
CA LEU A 90 7.04 3.88 18.07
C LEU A 90 8.39 4.11 17.40
N GLU A 91 9.48 3.94 18.14
CA GLU A 91 10.83 4.05 17.58
C GLU A 91 11.08 2.99 16.51
N ALA A 92 10.73 1.73 16.79
CA ALA A 92 10.87 0.64 15.84
C ALA A 92 10.04 0.88 14.58
N THR A 93 8.79 1.34 14.74
CA THR A 93 7.90 1.69 13.64
C THR A 93 8.52 2.80 12.80
N LEU A 94 9.05 3.81 13.45
CA LEU A 94 9.65 4.96 12.77
C LEU A 94 10.90 4.56 12.00
N ASP A 95 11.73 3.69 12.55
CA ASP A 95 12.92 3.19 11.86
C ASP A 95 12.57 2.42 10.58
N ILE A 96 11.57 1.54 10.67
CA ILE A 96 11.07 0.80 9.50
C ILE A 96 10.53 1.77 8.45
N ALA A 97 9.76 2.76 8.89
CA ALA A 97 9.20 3.77 7.99
C ALA A 97 10.27 4.62 7.33
N ARG A 98 11.31 5.01 8.07
CA ARG A 98 12.44 5.77 7.51
C ARG A 98 13.19 4.99 6.45
N ASP A 99 13.44 3.72 6.69
CA ASP A 99 14.11 2.86 5.71
C ASP A 99 13.26 2.75 4.44
N ARG A 100 11.97 2.58 4.59
CA ARG A 100 11.06 2.50 3.45
C ARG A 100 10.99 3.82 2.68
N LEU A 101 10.96 4.94 3.41
CA LEU A 101 10.96 6.26 2.79
C LEU A 101 12.22 6.48 1.94
N ARG A 102 13.39 6.13 2.46
CA ARG A 102 14.65 6.23 1.70
C ARG A 102 14.59 5.41 0.42
N GLU A 103 14.05 4.21 0.48
CA GLU A 103 13.89 3.34 -0.68
C GLU A 103 12.93 3.96 -1.71
N MET A 104 11.81 4.51 -1.26
CA MET A 104 10.85 5.16 -2.14
C MET A 104 11.42 6.41 -2.78
N GLU A 105 12.17 7.20 -2.03
CA GLU A 105 12.83 8.41 -2.55
C GLU A 105 13.88 8.05 -3.61
N ARG A 106 14.64 6.99 -3.38
CA ARG A 106 15.60 6.48 -4.37
C ARG A 106 14.91 6.08 -5.66
N LYS A 107 13.81 5.35 -5.57
CA LYS A 107 13.02 4.94 -6.74
C LYS A 107 12.41 6.14 -7.46
N ARG A 108 11.93 7.12 -6.70
CA ARG A 108 11.41 8.38 -7.25
C ARG A 108 12.49 9.09 -8.07
N ASP A 109 13.69 9.19 -7.53
CA ASP A 109 14.79 9.89 -8.19
C ASP A 109 15.23 9.15 -9.47
N GLU A 110 15.28 7.81 -9.42
CA GLU A 110 15.55 6.98 -10.58
C GLU A 110 14.49 7.18 -11.67
N LEU A 111 13.22 7.20 -11.27
CA LEU A 111 12.12 7.40 -12.21
C LEU A 111 12.12 8.79 -12.80
N THR A 112 12.41 9.80 -11.99
CA THR A 112 12.54 11.18 -12.46
C THR A 112 13.62 11.29 -13.54
N ALA A 113 14.77 10.68 -13.31
CA ALA A 113 15.86 10.66 -14.30
C ALA A 113 15.44 9.93 -15.58
N ALA A 114 14.74 8.82 -15.45
CA ALA A 114 14.23 8.08 -16.61
C ALA A 114 13.21 8.87 -17.42
N VAL A 115 12.32 9.58 -16.74
CA VAL A 115 11.33 10.47 -17.38
C VAL A 115 12.03 11.57 -18.16
N ASP A 116 13.03 12.22 -17.57
CA ASP A 116 13.77 13.29 -18.22
C ASP A 116 14.52 12.76 -19.44
N ASP A 117 15.13 11.60 -19.34
CA ASP A 117 15.82 10.94 -20.45
C ASP A 117 14.85 10.61 -21.58
N LEU A 118 13.70 10.06 -21.26
CA LEU A 118 12.69 9.73 -22.28
C LEU A 118 12.18 10.98 -23.00
N ARG A 119 11.93 12.05 -22.25
CA ARG A 119 11.53 13.33 -22.84
C ARG A 119 12.59 13.85 -23.82
N HIS A 120 13.86 13.74 -23.45
CA HIS A 120 14.96 14.13 -24.31
C HIS A 120 14.99 13.30 -25.60
N GLN A 121 14.83 11.99 -25.49
CA GLN A 121 14.78 11.10 -26.65
C GLN A 121 13.58 11.41 -27.56
N MET A 122 12.42 11.69 -26.96
CA MET A 122 11.24 12.07 -27.71
C MET A 122 11.46 13.36 -28.50
N LYS A 123 12.10 14.36 -27.88
CA LYS A 123 12.39 15.61 -28.54
C LYS A 123 13.32 15.41 -29.72
N MET A 124 14.35 14.59 -29.58
CA MET A 124 15.25 14.24 -30.67
C MET A 124 14.49 13.64 -31.86
N VAL A 125 13.58 12.72 -31.58
CA VAL A 125 12.76 12.08 -32.63
C VAL A 125 11.80 13.09 -33.25
N GLU A 126 11.19 13.96 -32.48
CA GLU A 126 10.32 15.03 -32.99
C GLU A 126 11.07 15.96 -33.89
N ASP A 127 12.28 16.34 -33.53
CA ASP A 127 13.15 17.21 -34.36
C ASP A 127 13.53 16.52 -35.67
N MET A 128 13.83 15.21 -35.61
CA MET A 128 14.12 14.40 -36.80
C MET A 128 12.90 14.32 -37.71
N LEU A 129 11.72 14.14 -37.13
CA LEU A 129 10.47 14.07 -37.89
C LEU A 129 10.18 15.40 -38.58
N SER A 130 10.37 16.53 -37.90
CA SER A 130 10.20 17.83 -38.45
C SER A 130 11.18 18.07 -39.62
N SER A 131 12.41 17.60 -39.51
CA SER A 131 13.41 17.69 -40.58
C SER A 131 13.01 16.90 -41.82
N VAL A 132 12.45 15.71 -41.63
CA VAL A 132 11.92 14.87 -42.72
C VAL A 132 10.77 15.58 -43.42
N ASP A 133 9.83 16.13 -42.67
CA ASP A 133 8.70 16.88 -43.24
C ASP A 133 9.16 18.09 -44.01
N THR A 134 10.13 18.84 -43.51
CA THR A 134 10.71 20.01 -44.21
C THR A 134 11.36 19.61 -45.51
N VAL A 135 12.14 18.54 -45.52
CA VAL A 135 12.79 18.01 -46.75
C VAL A 135 11.72 17.53 -47.72
N LYS A 136 10.69 16.88 -47.25
CA LYS A 136 9.59 16.39 -48.10
C LYS A 136 8.84 17.55 -48.74
N ASP A 137 8.54 18.61 -47.98
CA ASP A 137 7.87 19.82 -48.50
C ASP A 137 8.76 20.55 -49.51
N ALA A 138 10.06 20.61 -49.29
CA ALA A 138 11.00 21.24 -50.21
C ALA A 138 11.14 20.46 -51.52
N ALA A 139 10.89 19.14 -51.51
CA ALA A 139 10.96 18.29 -52.71
C ALA A 139 9.71 18.38 -53.58
N GLU A 140 8.64 18.91 -53.04
CA GLU A 140 7.41 19.16 -53.79
C GLU A 140 7.45 20.58 -54.40
#